data_fb348873106bcd2d6aaf982000c5be48
#
_entry.id   fb348873106bcd2d6aaf982000c5be48
#
_cell.length_a   1.000
_cell.length_b   1.000
_cell.length_c   1.000
_cell.angle_alpha   90.00
_cell.angle_beta   90.00
_cell.angle_gamma   90.00
#
_symmetry.space_group_name_H-M   'P 1'
#
loop_
_entity.id
_entity.type
_entity.pdbx_description
1 polymer ?
#
loop_
_entity_poly.entity_id
_entity_poly.type
_entity_poly.pdbx_seq_one_letter_code
_entity_poly.pdbx_strand_id
1 'polypeptide(L)'
;VSTAWDSARTFRGSDKRGGANGARIRLAPQKDGEGNEPARLTKVLPIYEKIAVDTGASVADVIVLAGNVGIEQAARSAGVEVTVPFAPGRGDAKQEQTDVESFEVLEPLADGFRNWLKKDYVVSAEELLLDRAQLMRLTACEMTALVGGMRVLGTNFGGTTHGVFTDRVGTLTNDFFVNLTDMAYSWKPTGRNSYAIVDRKT
;
A
#
# COMPACT_ATOMS: atom_id res chain seq x y z
N VAL A 1 2.76 -7.38 -2.96
CA VAL A 1 2.99 -6.04 -2.43
C VAL A 1 1.74 -5.50 -1.75
N SER A 2 0.57 -5.39 -2.42
CA SER A 2 -0.64 -4.79 -1.83
C SER A 2 -1.08 -5.43 -0.51
N THR A 3 -1.06 -6.76 -0.39
CA THR A 3 -1.44 -7.44 0.87
C THR A 3 -0.48 -7.14 2.02
N ALA A 4 0.82 -7.06 1.74
CA ALA A 4 1.81 -6.67 2.74
C ALA A 4 1.62 -5.22 3.18
N TRP A 5 1.34 -4.33 2.22
CA TRP A 5 1.00 -2.94 2.51
C TRP A 5 -0.26 -2.83 3.38
N ASP A 6 -1.35 -3.48 2.99
CA ASP A 6 -2.61 -3.44 3.73
C ASP A 6 -2.47 -4.00 5.16
N SER A 7 -1.62 -5.01 5.33
CA SER A 7 -1.29 -5.55 6.65
C SER A 7 -0.50 -4.56 7.51
N ALA A 8 0.35 -3.74 6.90
CA ALA A 8 1.28 -2.84 7.61
C ALA A 8 0.71 -1.43 7.81
N ARG A 9 -0.14 -0.93 6.90
CA ARG A 9 -0.57 0.47 6.84
C ARG A 9 -1.38 0.98 8.04
N THR A 10 -1.88 0.09 8.88
CA THR A 10 -2.55 0.47 10.14
C THR A 10 -1.57 0.92 11.22
N PHE A 11 -0.26 0.78 11.01
CA PHE A 11 0.75 1.17 11.99
C PHE A 11 0.72 2.66 12.29
N ARG A 12 0.80 2.98 13.58
CA ARG A 12 0.90 4.34 14.10
C ARG A 12 2.20 4.48 14.88
N GLY A 13 3.10 5.32 14.38
CA GLY A 13 4.39 5.59 15.03
C GLY A 13 4.26 6.33 16.35
N SER A 14 3.14 7.03 16.57
CA SER A 14 2.86 7.80 17.80
C SER A 14 2.71 6.92 19.05
N ASP A 15 1.94 5.84 18.93
CA ASP A 15 1.60 4.95 20.05
C ASP A 15 1.98 3.48 19.81
N LYS A 16 2.61 3.18 18.68
CA LYS A 16 3.06 1.83 18.28
C LYS A 16 1.94 0.82 18.08
N ARG A 17 0.72 1.28 17.82
CA ARG A 17 -0.44 0.41 17.56
C ARG A 17 -0.55 0.08 16.07
N GLY A 18 -1.29 -0.97 15.77
CA GLY A 18 -1.48 -1.45 14.41
C GLY A 18 -0.25 -2.16 13.84
N GLY A 19 -0.19 -2.25 12.52
CA GLY A 19 0.91 -2.86 11.79
C GLY A 19 0.75 -4.35 11.51
N ALA A 20 1.77 -4.93 10.90
CA ALA A 20 1.74 -6.29 10.34
C ALA A 20 1.79 -7.41 11.38
N ASN A 21 2.22 -7.13 12.62
CA ASN A 21 2.30 -8.15 13.66
C ASN A 21 0.91 -8.69 13.99
N GLY A 22 0.79 -10.00 14.11
CA GLY A 22 -0.47 -10.69 14.36
C GLY A 22 -1.18 -11.16 13.09
N ALA A 23 -0.75 -10.71 11.91
CA ALA A 23 -1.46 -11.00 10.64
C ALA A 23 -2.97 -10.76 10.73
N ARG A 24 -3.39 -9.69 11.44
CA ARG A 24 -4.81 -9.42 11.72
C ARG A 24 -5.63 -9.13 10.48
N ILE A 25 -4.98 -8.87 9.35
CA ILE A 25 -5.64 -8.73 8.04
C ILE A 25 -6.43 -9.98 7.62
N ARG A 26 -6.13 -11.16 8.19
CA ARG A 26 -6.88 -12.41 7.97
C ARG A 26 -8.05 -12.60 8.94
N LEU A 27 -8.19 -11.71 9.93
CA LEU A 27 -9.18 -11.77 11.00
C LEU A 27 -10.18 -10.62 10.91
N ALA A 28 -11.39 -10.84 11.40
CA ALA A 28 -12.37 -9.76 11.51
C ALA A 28 -11.92 -8.76 12.60
N PRO A 29 -12.18 -7.44 12.43
CA PRO A 29 -12.88 -6.82 11.30
C PRO A 29 -11.99 -6.50 10.09
N GLN A 30 -10.66 -6.61 10.18
CA GLN A 30 -9.74 -6.14 9.13
C GLN A 30 -9.91 -6.87 7.79
N LYS A 31 -10.15 -8.19 7.81
CA LYS A 31 -10.33 -8.97 6.59
C LYS A 31 -11.49 -8.50 5.73
N ASP A 32 -12.50 -7.88 6.37
CA ASP A 32 -13.73 -7.44 5.72
C ASP A 32 -13.69 -5.95 5.33
N GLY A 33 -12.62 -5.24 5.71
CA GLY A 33 -12.43 -3.83 5.38
C GLY A 33 -12.32 -3.60 3.88
N GLU A 34 -13.12 -2.67 3.34
CA GLU A 34 -13.17 -2.37 1.90
C GLU A 34 -11.78 -2.09 1.32
N GLY A 35 -10.98 -1.24 1.97
CA GLY A 35 -9.65 -0.86 1.51
C GLY A 35 -8.67 -2.03 1.42
N ASN A 36 -8.95 -3.16 2.07
CA ASN A 36 -8.15 -4.38 2.01
C ASN A 36 -8.54 -5.30 0.84
N GLU A 37 -9.61 -4.97 0.10
CA GLU A 37 -10.12 -5.74 -1.03
C GLU A 37 -10.36 -7.22 -0.66
N PRO A 38 -11.42 -7.53 0.10
CA PRO A 38 -11.68 -8.88 0.63
C PRO A 38 -11.64 -9.99 -0.43
N ALA A 39 -12.12 -9.71 -1.65
CA ALA A 39 -12.08 -10.67 -2.76
C ALA A 39 -10.65 -11.05 -3.19
N ARG A 40 -9.69 -10.12 -3.06
CA ARG A 40 -8.26 -10.38 -3.29
C ARG A 40 -7.67 -11.18 -2.12
N LEU A 41 -7.98 -10.79 -0.89
CA LEU A 41 -7.50 -11.49 0.30
C LEU A 41 -7.92 -12.95 0.31
N THR A 42 -9.15 -13.26 -0.05
CA THR A 42 -9.66 -14.64 -0.14
C THR A 42 -8.83 -15.52 -1.08
N LYS A 43 -8.24 -14.94 -2.11
CA LYS A 43 -7.37 -15.67 -3.06
C LYS A 43 -5.94 -15.83 -2.55
N VAL A 44 -5.41 -14.83 -1.86
CA VAL A 44 -3.99 -14.74 -1.52
C VAL A 44 -3.68 -15.35 -0.16
N LEU A 45 -4.52 -15.12 0.85
CA LEU A 45 -4.28 -15.58 2.21
C LEU A 45 -4.12 -17.10 2.33
N PRO A 46 -4.91 -17.97 1.67
CA PRO A 46 -4.71 -19.41 1.74
C PRO A 46 -3.33 -19.86 1.24
N ILE A 47 -2.74 -19.13 0.27
CA ILE A 47 -1.40 -19.41 -0.23
C ILE A 47 -0.36 -19.09 0.86
N TYR A 48 -0.49 -17.95 1.52
CA TYR A 48 0.43 -17.56 2.59
C TYR A 48 0.31 -18.46 3.82
N GLU A 49 -0.90 -18.83 4.20
CA GLU A 49 -1.16 -19.78 5.28
C GLU A 49 -0.54 -21.15 4.99
N LYS A 50 -0.66 -21.64 3.75
CA LYS A 50 0.01 -22.88 3.34
C LYS A 50 1.53 -22.78 3.46
N ILE A 51 2.13 -21.71 2.97
CA ILE A 51 3.58 -21.49 3.09
C ILE A 51 4.00 -21.45 4.56
N ALA A 52 3.23 -20.76 5.41
CA ALA A 52 3.50 -20.68 6.84
C ALA A 52 3.51 -22.07 7.50
N VAL A 53 2.53 -22.90 7.17
CA VAL A 53 2.45 -24.29 7.66
C VAL A 53 3.65 -25.11 7.16
N ASP A 54 3.95 -25.04 5.86
CA ASP A 54 5.02 -25.84 5.24
C ASP A 54 6.40 -25.47 5.77
N THR A 55 6.60 -24.21 6.22
CA THR A 55 7.92 -23.70 6.67
C THR A 55 8.05 -23.53 8.18
N GLY A 56 6.95 -23.61 8.93
CA GLY A 56 6.92 -23.30 10.36
C GLY A 56 7.04 -21.81 10.69
N ALA A 57 6.93 -20.92 9.69
CA ALA A 57 6.94 -19.48 9.88
C ALA A 57 5.56 -18.96 10.29
N SER A 58 5.50 -17.75 10.87
CA SER A 58 4.20 -17.09 11.09
C SER A 58 3.63 -16.57 9.76
N VAL A 59 2.31 -16.54 9.64
CA VAL A 59 1.63 -15.92 8.50
C VAL A 59 1.99 -14.44 8.38
N ALA A 60 2.18 -13.77 9.51
CA ALA A 60 2.61 -12.37 9.55
C ALA A 60 3.96 -12.16 8.88
N ASP A 61 4.94 -13.01 9.15
CA ASP A 61 6.25 -12.94 8.51
C ASP A 61 6.17 -13.33 7.03
N VAL A 62 5.38 -14.33 6.67
CA VAL A 62 5.18 -14.72 5.26
C VAL A 62 4.58 -13.56 4.46
N ILE A 63 3.57 -12.85 4.99
CA ILE A 63 2.96 -11.69 4.32
C ILE A 63 4.01 -10.59 4.05
N VAL A 64 4.82 -10.26 5.04
CA VAL A 64 5.84 -9.20 4.90
C VAL A 64 6.92 -9.63 3.91
N LEU A 65 7.42 -10.86 4.04
CA LEU A 65 8.44 -11.40 3.13
C LEU A 65 7.94 -11.46 1.69
N ALA A 66 6.68 -11.85 1.47
CA ALA A 66 6.08 -11.85 0.14
C ALA A 66 6.01 -10.43 -0.47
N GLY A 67 5.81 -9.40 0.36
CA GLY A 67 5.93 -8.00 -0.05
C GLY A 67 7.33 -7.66 -0.53
N ASN A 68 8.36 -8.04 0.25
CA ASN A 68 9.76 -7.81 -0.08
C ASN A 68 10.13 -8.48 -1.41
N VAL A 69 9.81 -9.78 -1.55
CA VAL A 69 10.05 -10.55 -2.79
C VAL A 69 9.38 -9.90 -4.00
N GLY A 70 8.15 -9.38 -3.82
CA GLY A 70 7.45 -8.67 -4.90
C GLY A 70 8.15 -7.39 -5.33
N ILE A 71 8.75 -6.64 -4.40
CA ILE A 71 9.54 -5.44 -4.69
C ILE A 71 10.86 -5.81 -5.39
N GLU A 72 11.56 -6.82 -4.87
CA GLU A 72 12.82 -7.30 -5.46
C GLU A 72 12.62 -7.79 -6.90
N GLN A 73 11.53 -8.52 -7.14
CA GLN A 73 11.19 -8.97 -8.49
C GLN A 73 10.88 -7.80 -9.44
N ALA A 74 10.12 -6.81 -8.96
CA ALA A 74 9.80 -5.62 -9.75
C ALA A 74 11.06 -4.79 -10.06
N ALA A 75 11.99 -4.68 -9.12
CA ALA A 75 13.28 -4.02 -9.34
C ALA A 75 14.14 -4.80 -10.36
N ARG A 76 14.21 -6.12 -10.23
CA ARG A 76 14.91 -6.97 -11.19
C ARG A 76 14.35 -6.84 -12.60
N SER A 77 13.02 -6.73 -12.74
CA SER A 77 12.37 -6.46 -14.03
C SER A 77 12.77 -5.11 -14.62
N ALA A 78 13.17 -4.15 -13.78
CA ALA A 78 13.73 -2.85 -14.19
C ALA A 78 15.25 -2.91 -14.45
N GLY A 79 15.89 -4.07 -14.31
CA GLY A 79 17.34 -4.23 -14.49
C GLY A 79 18.17 -3.85 -13.25
N VAL A 80 17.53 -3.74 -12.07
CA VAL A 80 18.22 -3.37 -10.83
C VAL A 80 18.12 -4.51 -9.81
N GLU A 81 19.23 -4.99 -9.32
CA GLU A 81 19.29 -5.98 -8.23
C GLU A 81 19.26 -5.26 -6.89
N VAL A 82 18.26 -5.58 -6.09
CA VAL A 82 18.12 -5.07 -4.72
C VAL A 82 17.79 -6.22 -3.78
N THR A 83 18.18 -6.09 -2.52
CA THR A 83 17.74 -6.96 -1.43
C THR A 83 16.97 -6.08 -0.45
N VAL A 84 15.70 -6.38 -0.25
CA VAL A 84 14.86 -5.65 0.72
C VAL A 84 15.09 -6.25 2.11
N PRO A 85 15.55 -5.45 3.09
CA PRO A 85 15.82 -5.95 4.43
C PRO A 85 14.56 -6.60 5.06
N PHE A 86 14.77 -7.75 5.69
CA PHE A 86 13.72 -8.48 6.37
C PHE A 86 14.11 -8.76 7.82
N ALA A 87 13.25 -8.37 8.76
CA ALA A 87 13.39 -8.73 10.16
C ALA A 87 12.25 -9.69 10.52
N PRO A 88 12.53 -10.96 10.81
CA PRO A 88 11.56 -11.96 11.23
C PRO A 88 11.16 -11.76 12.71
N GLY A 89 10.18 -12.56 13.18
CA GLY A 89 9.81 -12.65 14.59
C GLY A 89 8.42 -12.11 14.91
N ARG A 90 7.61 -11.86 13.90
CA ARG A 90 6.18 -11.56 14.10
C ARG A 90 5.45 -12.83 14.49
N GLY A 91 4.49 -12.71 15.40
CA GLY A 91 3.55 -13.80 15.74
C GLY A 91 2.22 -13.62 15.03
N ASP A 92 1.40 -14.68 15.06
CA ASP A 92 0.04 -14.67 14.54
C ASP A 92 -0.97 -14.50 15.68
N ALA A 93 -1.88 -13.56 15.51
CA ALA A 93 -2.98 -13.37 16.44
C ALA A 93 -4.10 -14.37 16.18
N LYS A 94 -4.87 -14.68 17.23
CA LYS A 94 -6.14 -15.36 17.16
C LYS A 94 -7.29 -14.34 17.12
N GLN A 95 -8.49 -14.78 16.76
CA GLN A 95 -9.65 -13.89 16.63
C GLN A 95 -9.96 -13.15 17.94
N GLU A 96 -9.85 -13.84 19.08
CA GLU A 96 -10.06 -13.24 20.41
C GLU A 96 -8.99 -12.22 20.83
N GLN A 97 -7.88 -12.15 20.10
CA GLN A 97 -6.81 -11.17 20.27
C GLN A 97 -6.95 -9.95 19.35
N THR A 98 -8.03 -9.90 18.55
CA THR A 98 -8.40 -8.69 17.83
C THR A 98 -9.23 -7.81 18.75
N ASP A 99 -8.67 -6.67 19.13
CA ASP A 99 -9.39 -5.66 19.89
C ASP A 99 -10.20 -4.79 18.92
N VAL A 100 -11.49 -5.12 18.77
CA VAL A 100 -12.39 -4.49 17.80
C VAL A 100 -12.59 -3.01 18.09
N GLU A 101 -12.74 -2.65 19.37
CA GLU A 101 -12.93 -1.25 19.77
C GLU A 101 -11.68 -0.42 19.48
N SER A 102 -10.51 -0.95 19.84
CA SER A 102 -9.25 -0.29 19.50
C SER A 102 -8.98 -0.21 18.01
N PHE A 103 -9.47 -1.18 17.24
CA PHE A 103 -9.30 -1.17 15.78
C PHE A 103 -10.12 -0.08 15.10
N GLU A 104 -11.24 0.34 15.65
CA GLU A 104 -12.08 1.41 15.07
C GLU A 104 -11.25 2.67 14.74
N VAL A 105 -10.35 3.07 15.65
CA VAL A 105 -9.47 4.23 15.42
C VAL A 105 -8.26 3.92 14.54
N LEU A 106 -7.98 2.67 14.25
CA LEU A 106 -6.90 2.23 13.37
C LEU A 106 -7.38 1.94 11.95
N GLU A 107 -8.69 1.77 11.74
CA GLU A 107 -9.25 1.50 10.42
C GLU A 107 -8.88 2.63 9.45
N PRO A 108 -8.21 2.33 8.35
CA PRO A 108 -7.88 3.36 7.38
C PRO A 108 -9.14 3.95 6.76
N LEU A 109 -9.26 5.27 6.76
CA LEU A 109 -10.33 6.02 6.12
C LEU A 109 -9.95 6.46 4.71
N ALA A 110 -8.66 6.52 4.46
CA ALA A 110 -8.05 6.88 3.20
C ALA A 110 -6.70 6.17 3.06
N ASP A 111 -6.28 5.97 1.83
CA ASP A 111 -4.94 5.49 1.50
C ASP A 111 -4.50 6.11 0.18
N GLY A 112 -3.89 7.29 0.26
CA GLY A 112 -3.36 7.98 -0.91
C GLY A 112 -2.23 7.22 -1.61
N PHE A 113 -1.53 6.31 -0.91
CA PHE A 113 -0.52 5.44 -1.51
C PHE A 113 -1.15 4.40 -2.47
N ARG A 114 -2.40 4.00 -2.21
CA ARG A 114 -3.18 3.12 -3.08
C ARG A 114 -4.31 3.84 -3.84
N ASN A 115 -4.31 5.17 -3.80
CA ASN A 115 -5.32 5.99 -4.47
C ASN A 115 -6.76 5.65 -4.07
N TRP A 116 -6.98 5.41 -2.77
CA TRP A 116 -8.25 5.01 -2.21
C TRP A 116 -8.76 5.99 -1.15
N LEU A 117 -10.05 6.24 -1.19
CA LEU A 117 -10.77 7.07 -0.23
C LEU A 117 -12.09 6.38 0.11
N LYS A 118 -12.36 6.14 1.40
CA LYS A 118 -13.56 5.40 1.86
C LYS A 118 -14.84 6.17 1.52
N LYS A 119 -14.79 7.50 1.60
CA LYS A 119 -15.87 8.43 1.24
C LYS A 119 -15.30 9.83 1.00
N ASP A 120 -16.13 10.74 0.53
CA ASP A 120 -15.75 12.15 0.48
C ASP A 120 -15.65 12.73 1.91
N TYR A 121 -14.49 13.28 2.22
CA TYR A 121 -14.23 13.99 3.47
C TYR A 121 -14.09 15.48 3.21
N VAL A 122 -14.30 16.30 4.25
CA VAL A 122 -14.04 17.75 4.20
C VAL A 122 -12.55 18.01 4.04
N VAL A 123 -11.72 17.21 4.72
CA VAL A 123 -10.26 17.23 4.62
C VAL A 123 -9.82 16.79 3.22
N SER A 124 -8.82 17.45 2.66
CA SER A 124 -8.32 17.13 1.31
C SER A 124 -7.60 15.78 1.26
N ALA A 125 -7.53 15.19 0.07
CA ALA A 125 -6.83 13.91 -0.11
C ALA A 125 -5.32 14.04 0.19
N GLU A 126 -4.74 15.20 -0.08
CA GLU A 126 -3.34 15.51 0.20
C GLU A 126 -3.05 15.58 1.70
N GLU A 127 -3.94 16.20 2.47
CA GLU A 127 -3.81 16.27 3.93
C GLU A 127 -3.97 14.88 4.57
N LEU A 128 -4.90 14.05 4.07
CA LEU A 128 -5.05 12.67 4.53
C LEU A 128 -3.81 11.82 4.20
N LEU A 129 -3.20 12.03 3.03
CA LEU A 129 -1.94 11.36 2.66
C LEU A 129 -0.80 11.79 3.59
N LEU A 130 -0.68 13.08 3.85
CA LEU A 130 0.36 13.63 4.73
C LEU A 130 0.20 13.11 6.17
N ASP A 131 -1.02 13.11 6.71
CA ASP A 131 -1.32 12.54 8.03
C ASP A 131 -0.89 11.07 8.11
N ARG A 132 -1.23 10.27 7.10
CA ARG A 132 -0.81 8.86 7.04
C ARG A 132 0.70 8.71 6.98
N ALA A 133 1.39 9.51 6.18
CA ALA A 133 2.84 9.49 6.09
C ALA A 133 3.49 9.82 7.44
N GLN A 134 2.97 10.83 8.15
CA GLN A 134 3.44 11.21 9.48
C GLN A 134 3.20 10.10 10.52
N LEU A 135 2.03 9.48 10.54
CA LEU A 135 1.74 8.35 11.42
C LEU A 135 2.69 7.18 11.17
N MET A 136 3.07 6.94 9.93
CA MET A 136 4.05 5.92 9.56
C MET A 136 5.50 6.38 9.76
N ARG A 137 5.73 7.63 10.17
CA ARG A 137 7.05 8.26 10.35
C ARG A 137 7.87 8.37 9.07
N LEU A 138 7.21 8.52 7.94
CA LEU A 138 7.87 8.74 6.67
C LEU A 138 8.35 10.19 6.55
N THR A 139 9.55 10.38 6.04
CA THR A 139 10.02 11.67 5.56
C THR A 139 9.32 12.05 4.25
N ALA A 140 9.40 13.31 3.85
CA ALA A 140 8.82 13.77 2.57
C ALA A 140 9.39 13.00 1.36
N CYS A 141 10.70 12.72 1.36
CA CYS A 141 11.33 11.95 0.30
C CYS A 141 10.84 10.50 0.25
N GLU A 142 10.71 9.85 1.41
CA GLU A 142 10.19 8.48 1.49
C GLU A 142 8.72 8.42 1.08
N MET A 143 7.90 9.38 1.52
CA MET A 143 6.50 9.49 1.10
C MET A 143 6.40 9.63 -0.43
N THR A 144 7.21 10.50 -1.03
CA THR A 144 7.22 10.73 -2.47
C THR A 144 7.64 9.47 -3.23
N ALA A 145 8.73 8.83 -2.82
CA ALA A 145 9.22 7.59 -3.42
C ALA A 145 8.18 6.46 -3.32
N LEU A 146 7.49 6.36 -2.17
CA LEU A 146 6.47 5.35 -1.94
C LEU A 146 5.23 5.58 -2.82
N VAL A 147 4.77 6.83 -2.99
CA VAL A 147 3.67 7.14 -3.91
C VAL A 147 4.02 6.70 -5.32
N GLY A 148 5.16 7.11 -5.85
CA GLY A 148 5.59 6.78 -7.21
C GLY A 148 5.79 5.27 -7.40
N GLY A 149 6.43 4.61 -6.43
CA GLY A 149 6.63 3.15 -6.44
C GLY A 149 5.30 2.38 -6.46
N MET A 150 4.36 2.76 -5.61
CA MET A 150 3.04 2.11 -5.55
C MET A 150 2.24 2.30 -6.84
N ARG A 151 2.41 3.45 -7.53
CA ARG A 151 1.78 3.69 -8.84
C ARG A 151 2.37 2.79 -9.92
N VAL A 152 3.68 2.75 -10.09
CA VAL A 152 4.31 1.92 -11.14
C VAL A 152 4.13 0.43 -10.87
N LEU A 153 3.98 0.02 -9.62
CA LEU A 153 3.64 -1.36 -9.25
C LEU A 153 2.17 -1.73 -9.53
N GLY A 154 1.32 -0.76 -9.89
CA GLY A 154 -0.09 -1.01 -10.16
C GLY A 154 -0.89 -1.43 -8.92
N THR A 155 -0.55 -0.90 -7.75
CA THR A 155 -1.19 -1.27 -6.48
C THR A 155 -2.43 -0.44 -6.14
N ASN A 156 -2.90 0.42 -7.05
CA ASN A 156 -4.11 1.20 -6.85
C ASN A 156 -5.30 0.31 -6.45
N PHE A 157 -6.11 0.83 -5.56
CA PHE A 157 -7.36 0.19 -5.17
C PHE A 157 -8.27 -0.06 -6.38
N GLY A 158 -8.89 -1.23 -6.43
CA GLY A 158 -9.78 -1.63 -7.52
C GLY A 158 -9.09 -1.74 -8.89
N GLY A 159 -7.76 -1.75 -8.95
CA GLY A 159 -7.01 -1.84 -10.20
C GLY A 159 -7.13 -0.59 -11.08
N THR A 160 -7.49 0.56 -10.52
CA THR A 160 -7.59 1.81 -11.29
C THR A 160 -6.24 2.27 -11.82
N THR A 161 -6.24 2.97 -12.95
CA THR A 161 -5.02 3.46 -13.62
C THR A 161 -4.73 4.94 -13.35
N HIS A 162 -5.50 5.58 -12.48
CA HIS A 162 -5.28 6.98 -12.13
C HIS A 162 -3.90 7.21 -11.49
N GLY A 163 -3.12 8.10 -12.07
CA GLY A 163 -1.76 8.41 -11.61
C GLY A 163 -0.73 7.31 -11.91
N VAL A 164 -1.08 6.28 -12.67
CA VAL A 164 -0.12 5.28 -13.15
C VAL A 164 0.52 5.82 -14.43
N PHE A 165 1.68 6.45 -14.27
CA PHE A 165 2.38 7.12 -15.37
C PHE A 165 3.48 6.23 -15.95
N THR A 166 3.14 5.01 -16.32
CA THR A 166 4.03 4.04 -16.96
C THR A 166 3.22 3.08 -17.83
N ASP A 167 3.81 2.61 -18.90
CA ASP A 167 3.32 1.50 -19.72
C ASP A 167 3.89 0.14 -19.28
N ARG A 168 4.81 0.16 -18.30
CA ARG A 168 5.51 -1.02 -17.76
C ARG A 168 5.05 -1.33 -16.33
N VAL A 169 3.74 -1.43 -16.14
CA VAL A 169 3.15 -1.70 -14.83
C VAL A 169 3.70 -3.00 -14.23
N GLY A 170 4.05 -2.98 -12.94
CA GLY A 170 4.70 -4.09 -12.25
C GLY A 170 6.22 -4.08 -12.32
N THR A 171 6.80 -3.11 -13.02
CA THR A 171 8.24 -2.88 -13.11
C THR A 171 8.62 -1.64 -12.31
N LEU A 172 9.56 -1.75 -11.37
CA LEU A 172 9.91 -0.65 -10.46
C LEU A 172 10.86 0.33 -11.15
N THR A 173 10.30 1.22 -11.96
CA THR A 173 11.01 2.26 -12.71
C THR A 173 10.76 3.63 -12.10
N ASN A 174 11.48 4.65 -12.61
CA ASN A 174 11.25 6.05 -12.28
C ASN A 174 10.24 6.75 -13.22
N ASP A 175 9.53 6.00 -14.04
CA ASP A 175 8.60 6.50 -15.06
C ASP A 175 7.57 7.47 -14.46
N PHE A 176 7.04 7.16 -13.27
CA PHE A 176 6.10 8.02 -12.57
C PHE A 176 6.64 9.46 -12.44
N PHE A 177 7.87 9.61 -11.99
CA PHE A 177 8.46 10.91 -11.75
C PHE A 177 8.83 11.62 -13.05
N VAL A 178 9.37 10.91 -14.02
CA VAL A 178 9.69 11.43 -15.34
C VAL A 178 8.45 12.03 -16.01
N ASN A 179 7.35 11.24 -16.04
CA ASN A 179 6.11 11.68 -16.68
C ASN A 179 5.35 12.74 -15.87
N LEU A 180 5.38 12.66 -14.52
CA LEU A 180 4.76 13.67 -13.67
C LEU A 180 5.37 15.06 -13.85
N THR A 181 6.68 15.12 -14.06
CA THR A 181 7.44 16.38 -14.18
C THR A 181 7.72 16.82 -15.61
N ASP A 182 7.16 16.13 -16.61
CA ASP A 182 7.34 16.48 -18.01
C ASP A 182 6.70 17.85 -18.30
N MET A 183 7.52 18.81 -18.67
CA MET A 183 7.10 20.19 -18.94
C MET A 183 6.35 20.38 -20.27
N ALA A 184 6.26 19.33 -21.11
CA ALA A 184 5.41 19.34 -22.29
C ALA A 184 3.90 19.37 -21.93
N TYR A 185 3.57 18.99 -20.72
CA TYR A 185 2.20 18.88 -20.24
C TYR A 185 1.89 19.86 -19.11
N SER A 186 0.61 20.08 -18.88
CA SER A 186 0.07 20.80 -17.73
C SER A 186 -1.07 20.00 -17.11
N TRP A 187 -1.30 20.22 -15.82
CA TRP A 187 -2.35 19.56 -15.07
C TRP A 187 -3.55 20.48 -14.94
N LYS A 188 -4.73 20.03 -15.38
CA LYS A 188 -5.99 20.75 -15.22
C LYS A 188 -6.92 19.98 -14.28
N PRO A 189 -7.50 20.62 -13.27
CA PRO A 189 -8.47 19.97 -12.41
C PRO A 189 -9.73 19.58 -13.21
N THR A 190 -10.17 18.35 -13.04
CA THR A 190 -11.39 17.80 -13.65
C THR A 190 -12.47 17.46 -12.61
N GLY A 191 -12.10 17.51 -11.34
CA GLY A 191 -12.94 17.28 -10.19
C GLY A 191 -12.21 17.62 -8.89
N ARG A 192 -12.84 17.38 -7.76
CA ARG A 192 -12.29 17.73 -6.45
C ARG A 192 -10.92 17.11 -6.17
N ASN A 193 -10.72 15.84 -6.57
CA ASN A 193 -9.50 15.06 -6.32
C ASN A 193 -8.97 14.45 -7.62
N SER A 194 -9.28 15.03 -8.78
CA SER A 194 -8.88 14.50 -10.08
C SER A 194 -8.36 15.59 -11.01
N TYR A 195 -7.34 15.22 -11.77
CA TYR A 195 -6.68 16.10 -12.73
C TYR A 195 -6.51 15.36 -14.06
N ALA A 196 -6.58 16.07 -15.13
CA ALA A 196 -6.22 15.59 -16.47
C ALA A 196 -4.90 16.20 -16.91
N ILE A 197 -4.11 15.40 -17.59
CA ILE A 197 -2.91 15.87 -18.28
C ILE A 197 -3.31 16.47 -19.64
N VAL A 198 -2.80 17.65 -19.97
CA VAL A 198 -3.11 18.36 -21.20
C VAL A 198 -1.80 18.82 -21.83
N ASP A 199 -1.65 18.57 -23.14
CA ASP A 199 -0.53 19.09 -23.92
C ASP A 199 -0.55 20.63 -23.90
N ARG A 200 0.59 21.25 -23.65
CA ARG A 200 0.71 22.72 -23.60
C ARG A 200 0.65 23.39 -24.96
N LYS A 201 0.85 22.61 -26.05
CA LYS A 201 0.90 23.15 -27.42
C LYS A 201 -0.48 23.09 -28.12
N THR A 202 -1.40 22.29 -27.61
CA THR A 202 -2.79 22.16 -28.11
C THR A 202 -3.79 22.68 -27.08
#